data_05a87a49e38361853a382b8a3e7aa648
#
_entry.id   05a87a49e38361853a382b8a3e7aa648
#
_cell.length_a   1.000
_cell.length_b   1.000
_cell.length_c   1.000
_cell.angle_alpha   90.00
_cell.angle_beta   90.00
_cell.angle_gamma   90.00
#
_symmetry.space_group_name_H-M   'P 1'
#
loop_
_entity.id
_entity.type
_entity.pdbx_description
1 polymer ?
#
loop_
_entity_poly.entity_id
_entity_poly.type
_entity_poly.pdbx_seq_one_letter_code
_entity_poly.pdbx_strand_id
1 'polypeptide(L)'
;MAEEIEKILSDENMLKECVDFVFKDADQDGSETIEKDELCKHMKMVYDEANLGEVDENMVNQWMEEFDTNKDGVLDRGEFKEYVVKMLKMDLASKK
;
A
#
# COMPACT_ATOMS: atom_id res chain seq x y z
N MET A 1 -15.36 -3.19 -3.65
CA MET A 1 -16.02 -2.99 -4.95
C MET A 1 -15.49 -1.74 -5.62
N ALA A 2 -15.56 -1.67 -6.94
CA ALA A 2 -14.97 -0.58 -7.71
C ALA A 2 -15.49 0.80 -7.31
N GLU A 3 -16.79 0.90 -7.05
CA GLU A 3 -17.40 2.18 -6.64
C GLU A 3 -16.85 2.72 -5.34
N GLU A 4 -16.58 1.84 -4.37
CA GLU A 4 -16.00 2.24 -3.09
C GLU A 4 -14.58 2.74 -3.28
N ILE A 5 -13.81 2.06 -4.13
CA ILE A 5 -12.43 2.46 -4.41
C ILE A 5 -12.41 3.82 -5.10
N GLU A 6 -13.29 4.04 -6.06
CA GLU A 6 -13.39 5.32 -6.74
C GLU A 6 -13.75 6.46 -5.79
N LYS A 7 -14.66 6.20 -4.85
CA LYS A 7 -15.02 7.19 -3.82
C LYS A 7 -13.83 7.53 -2.95
N ILE A 8 -13.09 6.52 -2.52
CA ILE A 8 -11.90 6.72 -1.68
C ILE A 8 -10.86 7.56 -2.43
N LEU A 9 -10.63 7.26 -3.70
CA LEU A 9 -9.65 7.98 -4.51
C LEU A 9 -10.04 9.43 -4.79
N SER A 10 -11.35 9.72 -4.85
CA SER A 10 -11.85 11.05 -5.16
C SER A 10 -12.08 11.92 -3.92
N ASP A 11 -12.11 11.34 -2.73
CA ASP A 11 -12.35 12.05 -1.47
C ASP A 11 -11.09 11.95 -0.60
N GLU A 12 -10.40 13.08 -0.43
CA GLU A 12 -9.16 13.14 0.34
C GLU A 12 -9.35 12.68 1.79
N ASN A 13 -10.48 13.00 2.40
CA ASN A 13 -10.73 12.60 3.78
C ASN A 13 -10.88 11.09 3.89
N MET A 14 -11.62 10.49 2.97
CA MET A 14 -11.77 9.03 2.94
C MET A 14 -10.46 8.34 2.63
N LEU A 15 -9.69 8.90 1.71
CA LEU A 15 -8.37 8.36 1.37
C LEU A 15 -7.44 8.42 2.58
N LYS A 16 -7.43 9.54 3.28
CA LYS A 16 -6.60 9.69 4.48
C LYS A 16 -6.97 8.68 5.56
N GLU A 17 -8.25 8.49 5.79
CA GLU A 17 -8.72 7.50 6.77
C GLU A 17 -8.32 6.10 6.35
N CYS A 18 -8.44 5.79 5.07
CA CYS A 18 -8.03 4.50 4.53
C CYS A 18 -6.53 4.28 4.71
N VAL A 19 -5.72 5.29 4.38
CA VAL A 19 -4.27 5.23 4.54
C VAL A 19 -3.89 5.01 6.00
N ASP A 20 -4.51 5.76 6.91
CA ASP A 20 -4.24 5.62 8.34
C ASP A 20 -4.59 4.22 8.84
N PHE A 21 -5.73 3.70 8.41
CA PHE A 21 -6.16 2.35 8.78
C PHE A 21 -5.18 1.29 8.26
N VAL A 22 -4.83 1.37 7.00
CA VAL A 22 -3.92 0.41 6.37
C VAL A 22 -2.52 0.52 6.95
N PHE A 23 -2.06 1.75 7.21
CA PHE A 23 -0.77 1.99 7.83
C PHE A 23 -0.69 1.33 9.21
N LYS A 24 -1.72 1.54 10.02
CA LYS A 24 -1.78 0.97 11.36
C LYS A 24 -1.79 -0.55 11.32
N ASP A 25 -2.49 -1.12 10.35
CA ASP A 25 -2.54 -2.57 10.16
C ASP A 25 -1.19 -3.13 9.71
N ALA A 26 -0.51 -2.43 8.82
CA ALA A 26 0.79 -2.86 8.29
C ALA A 26 1.94 -2.63 9.28
N ASP A 27 1.86 -1.58 10.11
CA ASP A 27 2.88 -1.24 11.09
C ASP A 27 2.73 -2.09 12.34
N GLN A 28 3.17 -3.33 12.24
CA GLN A 28 2.99 -4.32 13.31
C GLN A 28 3.83 -4.05 14.54
N ASP A 29 4.98 -3.40 14.38
CA ASP A 29 5.88 -3.13 15.50
C ASP A 29 5.67 -1.75 16.15
N GLY A 30 4.76 -0.95 15.61
CA GLY A 30 4.43 0.34 16.17
C GLY A 30 5.50 1.40 16.00
N SER A 31 6.41 1.20 15.05
CA SER A 31 7.51 2.16 14.81
C SER A 31 7.09 3.43 14.08
N GLU A 32 5.85 3.49 13.60
CA GLU A 32 5.29 4.57 12.79
C GLU A 32 5.95 4.71 11.42
N THR A 33 6.66 3.64 11.00
CA THR A 33 7.21 3.51 9.65
C THR A 33 6.96 2.09 9.18
N ILE A 34 6.95 1.89 7.86
CA ILE A 34 6.74 0.58 7.26
C ILE A 34 8.08 0.07 6.75
N GLU A 35 8.57 -0.97 7.37
CA GLU A 35 9.79 -1.63 6.95
C GLU A 35 9.51 -2.52 5.74
N LYS A 36 10.59 -2.94 5.05
CA LYS A 36 10.49 -3.80 3.88
C LYS A 36 9.71 -5.08 4.19
N ASP A 37 9.97 -5.70 5.34
CA ASP A 37 9.29 -6.92 5.73
C ASP A 37 7.79 -6.71 5.91
N GLU A 38 7.43 -5.60 6.53
CA GLU A 38 6.02 -5.23 6.74
C GLU A 38 5.33 -4.95 5.41
N LEU A 39 6.01 -4.23 4.51
CA LEU A 39 5.49 -3.97 3.18
C LEU A 39 5.29 -5.27 2.41
N CYS A 40 6.26 -6.17 2.48
CA CYS A 40 6.19 -7.46 1.81
C CYS A 40 4.97 -8.26 2.28
N LYS A 41 4.76 -8.34 3.58
CA LYS A 41 3.61 -9.04 4.15
C LYS A 41 2.30 -8.43 3.69
N HIS A 42 2.22 -7.11 3.71
CA HIS A 42 1.02 -6.41 3.30
C HIS A 42 0.73 -6.63 1.81
N MET A 43 1.76 -6.53 0.97
CA MET A 43 1.61 -6.75 -0.47
C MET A 43 1.13 -8.17 -0.76
N LYS A 44 1.69 -9.17 -0.08
CA LYS A 44 1.28 -10.57 -0.26
C LYS A 44 -0.19 -10.76 0.10
N MET A 45 -0.62 -10.14 1.19
CA MET A 45 -2.02 -10.25 1.63
C MET A 45 -2.96 -9.61 0.61
N VAL A 46 -2.64 -8.41 0.15
CA VAL A 46 -3.48 -7.68 -0.81
C VAL A 46 -3.52 -8.41 -2.15
N TYR A 47 -2.38 -8.86 -2.64
CA TYR A 47 -2.30 -9.57 -3.92
C TYR A 47 -3.08 -10.88 -3.87
N ASP A 48 -3.03 -11.57 -2.74
CA ASP A 48 -3.78 -12.81 -2.55
C ASP A 48 -5.29 -12.54 -2.57
N GLU A 49 -5.74 -11.53 -1.84
CA GLU A 49 -7.15 -11.17 -1.79
C GLU A 49 -7.68 -10.68 -3.15
N ALA A 50 -6.88 -9.92 -3.86
CA ALA A 50 -7.27 -9.37 -5.16
C ALA A 50 -6.98 -10.32 -6.32
N ASN A 51 -6.38 -11.47 -6.03
CA ASN A 51 -6.03 -12.47 -7.04
C ASN A 51 -5.13 -11.90 -8.13
N LEU A 52 -4.15 -11.10 -7.74
CA LEU A 52 -3.23 -10.41 -8.64
C LEU A 52 -1.94 -11.20 -8.93
N GLY A 53 -1.76 -12.35 -8.29
CA GLY A 53 -0.60 -13.19 -8.48
C GLY A 53 0.30 -13.22 -7.26
N GLU A 54 1.54 -13.66 -7.46
CA GLU A 54 2.50 -13.79 -6.38
C GLU A 54 3.36 -12.53 -6.24
N VAL A 55 3.77 -12.24 -5.01
CA VAL A 55 4.68 -11.15 -4.71
C VAL A 55 6.06 -11.74 -4.40
N ASP A 56 7.08 -11.31 -5.13
CA ASP A 56 8.45 -11.74 -4.87
C ASP A 56 9.28 -10.59 -4.28
N GLU A 57 10.49 -10.91 -3.86
CA GLU A 57 11.38 -9.94 -3.25
C GLU A 57 11.77 -8.80 -4.21
N ASN A 58 11.99 -9.14 -5.48
CA ASN A 58 12.32 -8.12 -6.48
C ASN A 58 11.22 -7.08 -6.62
N MET A 59 9.98 -7.53 -6.59
CA MET A 59 8.82 -6.65 -6.66
C MET A 59 8.76 -5.71 -5.47
N VAL A 60 8.98 -6.24 -4.27
CA VAL A 60 9.01 -5.44 -3.05
C VAL A 60 10.15 -4.43 -3.11
N ASN A 61 11.32 -4.82 -3.58
CA ASN A 61 12.47 -3.92 -3.73
C ASN A 61 12.15 -2.78 -4.69
N GLN A 62 11.51 -3.07 -5.81
CA GLN A 62 11.11 -2.06 -6.78
C GLN A 62 10.12 -1.06 -6.19
N TRP A 63 9.16 -1.56 -5.43
CA TRP A 63 8.16 -0.70 -4.80
C TRP A 63 8.80 0.16 -3.70
N MET A 64 9.70 -0.42 -2.91
CA MET A 64 10.44 0.36 -1.92
C MET A 64 11.24 1.47 -2.59
N GLU A 65 11.94 1.18 -3.66
CA GLU A 65 12.71 2.18 -4.40
C GLU A 65 11.81 3.31 -4.92
N GLU A 66 10.64 2.93 -5.42
CA GLU A 66 9.70 3.90 -5.97
C GLU A 66 9.12 4.84 -4.90
N PHE A 67 8.78 4.29 -3.74
CA PHE A 67 8.08 5.04 -2.71
C PHE A 67 8.98 5.60 -1.61
N ASP A 68 10.16 5.01 -1.41
CA ASP A 68 11.11 5.46 -0.38
C ASP A 68 11.95 6.62 -0.93
N THR A 69 11.35 7.79 -0.99
CA THR A 69 11.99 8.98 -1.56
C THR A 69 13.16 9.46 -0.71
N ASN A 70 13.12 9.21 0.58
CA ASN A 70 14.19 9.59 1.51
C ASN A 70 15.34 8.59 1.54
N LYS A 71 15.15 7.42 0.99
CA LYS A 71 16.14 6.32 0.95
C LYS A 71 16.63 5.92 2.33
N ASP A 72 15.72 5.91 3.29
CA ASP A 72 16.04 5.52 4.67
C ASP A 72 15.71 4.03 4.95
N GLY A 73 15.21 3.32 3.95
CA GLY A 73 14.90 1.90 4.05
C GLY A 73 13.52 1.59 4.61
N VAL A 74 12.75 2.62 4.93
CA VAL A 74 11.38 2.46 5.45
C VAL A 74 10.47 3.49 4.79
N LEU A 75 9.17 3.23 4.86
CA LEU A 75 8.16 4.16 4.33
C LEU A 75 7.50 4.90 5.48
N ASP A 76 7.47 6.22 5.43
CA ASP A 76 6.67 7.00 6.36
C ASP A 76 5.23 7.10 5.86
N ARG A 77 4.36 7.83 6.59
CA ARG A 77 2.96 7.93 6.20
C ARG A 77 2.75 8.55 4.84
N GLY A 78 3.51 9.59 4.52
CA GLY A 78 3.40 10.24 3.22
C GLY A 78 3.80 9.34 2.07
N GLU A 79 4.88 8.60 2.26
CA GLU A 79 5.35 7.63 1.27
C GLU A 79 4.40 6.44 1.17
N PHE A 80 3.90 5.97 2.30
CA PHE A 80 2.94 4.86 2.33
C PHE A 80 1.62 5.24 1.66
N LYS A 81 1.22 6.51 1.75
CA LYS A 81 0.03 7.00 1.07
C LYS A 81 0.13 6.76 -0.44
N GLU A 82 1.28 7.03 -1.03
CA GLU A 82 1.51 6.78 -2.46
C GLU A 82 1.37 5.29 -2.78
N TYR A 83 1.89 4.44 -1.91
CA TYR A 83 1.75 3.00 -2.05
C TYR A 83 0.28 2.59 -2.02
N VAL A 84 -0.50 3.10 -1.06
CA VAL A 84 -1.92 2.77 -0.94
C VAL A 84 -2.69 3.21 -2.18
N VAL A 85 -2.42 4.42 -2.67
CA VAL A 85 -3.06 4.95 -3.89
C VAL A 85 -2.77 4.02 -5.07
N LYS A 86 -1.52 3.61 -5.23
CA LYS A 86 -1.14 2.69 -6.31
C LYS A 86 -1.88 1.36 -6.20
N MET A 87 -1.97 0.81 -4.98
CA MET A 87 -2.67 -0.43 -4.73
C MET A 87 -4.16 -0.33 -5.08
N LEU A 88 -4.80 0.75 -4.67
CA LEU A 88 -6.21 0.97 -4.98
C LEU A 88 -6.45 1.08 -6.48
N LYS A 89 -5.57 1.76 -7.19
CA LYS A 89 -5.68 1.90 -8.64
C LYS A 89 -5.48 0.56 -9.34
N MET A 90 -4.57 -0.25 -8.87
CA MET A 90 -4.34 -1.59 -9.43
C MET A 90 -5.54 -2.50 -9.19
N ASP A 91 -6.12 -2.46 -7.99
CA ASP A 91 -7.30 -3.24 -7.66
C ASP A 91 -8.48 -2.83 -8.53
N LEU A 92 -8.67 -1.53 -8.72
CA LEU A 92 -9.72 -0.99 -9.58
C LEU A 92 -9.54 -1.48 -11.03
N ALA A 93 -8.31 -1.44 -11.53
CA ALA A 93 -8.00 -1.88 -12.88
C ALA A 93 -8.26 -3.39 -13.07
N SER A 94 -7.97 -4.19 -12.06
CA SER A 94 -8.14 -5.64 -12.14
C SER A 94 -9.60 -6.08 -12.12
N LYS A 95 -10.51 -5.20 -11.68
CA LYS A 95 -11.94 -5.51 -11.57
C LYS A 95 -12.76 -5.05 -12.76
N LYS A 96 -12.13 -4.56 -13.78
CA LYS A 96 -12.83 -4.15 -15.01
C LYS A 96 -13.38 -5.32 -15.81
#